data_27969c0f7254891f6d714ba611ba3804
#
_entry.id   27969c0f7254891f6d714ba611ba3804
#
_cell.length_a   1.000
_cell.length_b   1.000
_cell.length_c   1.000
_cell.angle_alpha   90.00
_cell.angle_beta   90.00
_cell.angle_gamma   90.00
#
_symmetry.space_group_name_H-M   'P 1'
#
loop_
_entity.id
_entity.type
_entity.pdbx_description
1 polymer ?
#
loop_
_entity_poly.entity_id
_entity_poly.type
_entity_poly.pdbx_seq_one_letter_code
_entity_poly.pdbx_strand_id
1 'polypeptide(L)'
;MTAAGPPVRVDGLGKRYGPTVALDGVTFEVNPAELFGLVGPDGAGKTTLFRILATLLLPDRGSAAVLGLDVVRDLWAIRARIGYMPGRFSLYPDLSVEENLRFFASVFGTTIEDGYAIIAPIYRQIERFKDRRAGALSGGMKQKLALSCALVHRPDVLFLDEPTTGVDAVSRREFWDLLTGLRASGLPIVVATPYMDEASRCDRVALMQQGHVLAVDAPAAIGARFPRPLFAVRSRHRYALIQALHAYPHTASAFPFGEELHYSDIRPELSPAAIADEVRAYLRATGLADAEVAPMRPGIEDTFMALMGAPQEVAG
;
A
#
# COMPACT_ATOMS: atom_id res chain seq x y z
N MET A 1 -12.16 -29.13 12.28
CA MET A 1 -11.62 -28.19 11.28
C MET A 1 -10.37 -27.60 11.92
N THR A 2 -9.18 -28.07 11.54
CA THR A 2 -7.91 -27.47 11.93
C THR A 2 -7.89 -26.06 11.37
N ALA A 3 -7.67 -25.06 12.23
CA ALA A 3 -7.52 -23.67 11.80
C ALA A 3 -6.44 -23.62 10.71
N ALA A 4 -6.83 -23.32 9.49
CA ALA A 4 -5.87 -23.11 8.44
C ALA A 4 -4.96 -21.97 8.88
N GLY A 5 -3.63 -22.17 8.82
CA GLY A 5 -2.66 -21.15 9.18
C GLY A 5 -2.82 -19.89 8.31
N PRO A 6 -2.09 -18.81 8.60
CA PRO A 6 -2.18 -17.58 7.84
C PRO A 6 -1.88 -17.83 6.34
N PRO A 7 -2.67 -17.26 5.41
CA PRO A 7 -2.44 -17.40 3.97
C PRO A 7 -1.07 -16.90 3.51
N VAL A 8 -0.48 -15.93 4.22
CA VAL A 8 0.91 -15.50 3.99
C VAL A 8 1.60 -15.36 5.34
N ARG A 9 2.78 -15.94 5.45
CA ARG A 9 3.67 -15.79 6.60
C ARG A 9 5.08 -15.47 6.13
N VAL A 10 5.69 -14.47 6.72
CA VAL A 10 7.07 -14.04 6.45
C VAL A 10 7.80 -13.96 7.77
N ASP A 11 8.98 -14.57 7.87
CA ASP A 11 9.77 -14.65 9.11
C ASP A 11 11.24 -14.38 8.85
N GLY A 12 11.73 -13.24 9.36
CA GLY A 12 13.13 -12.81 9.29
C GLY A 12 13.68 -12.69 7.86
N LEU A 13 12.82 -12.41 6.87
CA LEU A 13 13.18 -12.46 5.45
C LEU A 13 14.19 -11.38 5.10
N GLY A 14 15.27 -11.78 4.42
CA GLY A 14 16.30 -10.88 3.94
C GLY A 14 16.66 -11.13 2.48
N LYS A 15 16.99 -10.03 1.76
CA LYS A 15 17.43 -10.06 0.36
C LYS A 15 18.42 -8.96 0.05
N ARG A 16 19.49 -9.30 -0.68
CA ARG A 16 20.51 -8.35 -1.14
C ARG A 16 20.68 -8.43 -2.66
N TYR A 17 21.05 -7.31 -3.26
CA TYR A 17 21.50 -7.20 -4.65
C TYR A 17 22.90 -6.59 -4.63
N GLY A 18 23.92 -7.44 -4.66
CA GLY A 18 25.29 -6.99 -4.47
C GLY A 18 25.43 -6.28 -3.10
N PRO A 19 25.90 -5.02 -3.05
CA PRO A 19 26.03 -4.26 -1.82
C PRO A 19 24.70 -3.76 -1.24
N THR A 20 23.65 -3.68 -2.07
CA THR A 20 22.37 -3.10 -1.67
C THR A 20 21.51 -4.10 -0.90
N VAL A 21 21.10 -3.76 0.31
CA VAL A 21 20.12 -4.50 1.09
C VAL A 21 18.73 -4.08 0.66
N ALA A 22 17.96 -5.01 0.09
CA ALA A 22 16.60 -4.76 -0.36
C ALA A 22 15.55 -5.17 0.68
N LEU A 23 15.84 -6.20 1.48
CA LEU A 23 15.02 -6.64 2.62
C LEU A 23 15.95 -7.02 3.77
N ASP A 24 15.57 -6.63 4.99
CA ASP A 24 16.34 -6.89 6.18
C ASP A 24 15.45 -7.27 7.37
N GLY A 25 15.34 -8.58 7.63
CA GLY A 25 14.61 -9.12 8.77
C GLY A 25 13.10 -8.90 8.73
N VAL A 26 12.51 -8.86 7.51
CA VAL A 26 11.07 -8.62 7.33
C VAL A 26 10.25 -9.76 7.95
N THR A 27 9.31 -9.41 8.84
CA THR A 27 8.44 -10.36 9.53
C THR A 27 7.02 -9.82 9.62
N PHE A 28 6.04 -10.57 9.12
CA PHE A 28 4.59 -10.32 9.27
C PHE A 28 3.77 -11.53 8.84
N GLU A 29 2.48 -11.48 9.16
CA GLU A 29 1.47 -12.45 8.71
C GLU A 29 0.26 -11.72 8.13
N VAL A 30 -0.38 -12.35 7.14
CA VAL A 30 -1.66 -11.91 6.57
C VAL A 30 -2.77 -12.86 7.03
N ASN A 31 -3.90 -12.31 7.45
CA ASN A 31 -5.03 -13.11 7.93
C ASN A 31 -5.93 -13.59 6.77
N PRO A 32 -6.73 -14.64 6.97
CA PRO A 32 -7.76 -15.04 6.00
C PRO A 32 -8.73 -13.89 5.71
N ALA A 33 -9.14 -13.75 4.45
CA ALA A 33 -10.07 -12.72 3.99
C ALA A 33 -9.64 -11.28 4.34
N GLU A 34 -8.35 -11.02 4.44
CA GLU A 34 -7.77 -9.73 4.74
C GLU A 34 -7.32 -9.00 3.48
N LEU A 35 -7.58 -7.70 3.41
CA LEU A 35 -6.96 -6.77 2.48
C LEU A 35 -5.76 -6.13 3.19
N PHE A 36 -4.56 -6.66 2.93
CA PHE A 36 -3.32 -6.26 3.59
C PHE A 36 -2.47 -5.36 2.69
N GLY A 37 -2.03 -4.21 3.22
CA GLY A 37 -1.21 -3.25 2.50
C GLY A 37 0.28 -3.36 2.83
N LEU A 38 1.15 -3.43 1.83
CA LEU A 38 2.58 -3.15 1.97
C LEU A 38 2.81 -1.70 1.52
N VAL A 39 3.03 -0.81 2.47
CA VAL A 39 3.00 0.64 2.23
C VAL A 39 4.38 1.24 2.48
N GLY A 40 4.87 2.05 1.57
CA GLY A 40 6.16 2.71 1.70
C GLY A 40 6.65 3.31 0.39
N PRO A 41 7.68 4.16 0.43
CA PRO A 41 8.20 4.86 -0.75
C PRO A 41 8.82 3.89 -1.77
N ASP A 42 9.18 4.44 -2.93
CA ASP A 42 9.97 3.71 -3.91
C ASP A 42 11.30 3.29 -3.31
N GLY A 43 11.72 2.05 -3.60
CA GLY A 43 12.94 1.48 -3.01
C GLY A 43 12.77 0.90 -1.60
N ALA A 44 11.58 0.96 -0.97
CA ALA A 44 11.33 0.36 0.35
C ALA A 44 11.45 -1.18 0.40
N GLY A 45 11.52 -1.86 -0.76
CA GLY A 45 11.64 -3.33 -0.82
C GLY A 45 10.34 -4.05 -1.18
N LYS A 46 9.22 -3.34 -1.37
CA LYS A 46 7.88 -3.91 -1.64
C LYS A 46 7.88 -4.91 -2.81
N THR A 47 8.33 -4.49 -3.99
CA THR A 47 8.41 -5.35 -5.19
C THR A 47 9.36 -6.55 -4.98
N THR A 48 10.47 -6.38 -4.25
CA THR A 48 11.38 -7.50 -3.92
C THR A 48 10.66 -8.55 -3.09
N LEU A 49 9.92 -8.12 -2.08
CA LEU A 49 9.12 -8.99 -1.23
C LEU A 49 8.04 -9.71 -2.04
N PHE A 50 7.28 -9.02 -2.90
CA PHE A 50 6.29 -9.65 -3.78
C PHE A 50 6.90 -10.70 -4.70
N ARG A 51 8.06 -10.43 -5.29
CA ARG A 51 8.75 -11.41 -6.14
C ARG A 51 9.14 -12.67 -5.39
N ILE A 52 9.52 -12.56 -4.11
CA ILE A 52 9.80 -13.72 -3.28
C ILE A 52 8.50 -14.49 -2.97
N LEU A 53 7.42 -13.80 -2.55
CA LEU A 53 6.13 -14.42 -2.26
C LEU A 53 5.51 -15.08 -3.50
N ALA A 54 5.67 -14.46 -4.68
CA ALA A 54 5.26 -15.03 -5.97
C ALA A 54 6.25 -16.07 -6.53
N THR A 55 7.28 -16.46 -5.75
CA THR A 55 8.29 -17.47 -6.11
C THR A 55 9.15 -17.11 -7.33
N LEU A 56 9.24 -15.83 -7.68
CA LEU A 56 10.04 -15.31 -8.81
C LEU A 56 11.47 -14.95 -8.39
N LEU A 57 11.75 -14.93 -7.09
CA LEU A 57 13.03 -14.57 -6.51
C LEU A 57 13.27 -15.39 -5.24
N LEU A 58 14.49 -15.87 -5.06
CA LEU A 58 14.87 -16.57 -3.83
C LEU A 58 15.31 -15.59 -2.75
N PRO A 59 14.90 -15.79 -1.48
CA PRO A 59 15.44 -15.05 -0.35
C PRO A 59 16.90 -15.46 -0.08
N ASP A 60 17.66 -14.58 0.57
CA ASP A 60 19.03 -14.89 1.00
C ASP A 60 19.05 -15.42 2.47
N ARG A 61 18.04 -15.00 3.27
CA ARG A 61 17.85 -15.47 4.65
C ARG A 61 16.38 -15.40 5.07
N GLY A 62 16.07 -16.05 6.18
CA GLY A 62 14.71 -16.16 6.69
C GLY A 62 13.86 -17.13 5.88
N SER A 63 12.56 -17.11 6.10
CA SER A 63 11.60 -17.97 5.42
C SER A 63 10.31 -17.24 5.09
N ALA A 64 9.60 -17.73 4.08
CA ALA A 64 8.23 -17.30 3.79
C ALA A 64 7.40 -18.50 3.34
N ALA A 65 6.12 -18.46 3.71
CA ALA A 65 5.14 -19.44 3.30
C ALA A 65 3.90 -18.76 2.72
N VAL A 66 3.36 -19.31 1.65
CA VAL A 66 2.10 -18.88 1.04
C VAL A 66 1.16 -20.08 1.03
N LEU A 67 -0.02 -19.93 1.61
CA LEU A 67 -1.02 -21.01 1.79
C LEU A 67 -0.44 -22.24 2.53
N GLY A 68 0.49 -22.01 3.47
CA GLY A 68 1.21 -23.05 4.19
C GLY A 68 2.32 -23.74 3.41
N LEU A 69 2.59 -23.31 2.17
CA LEU A 69 3.61 -23.87 1.26
C LEU A 69 4.86 -22.98 1.31
N ASP A 70 6.06 -23.60 1.35
CA ASP A 70 7.34 -22.91 1.38
C ASP A 70 7.68 -22.29 -0.01
N VAL A 71 8.01 -20.98 -0.03
CA VAL A 71 8.24 -20.23 -1.30
C VAL A 71 9.45 -20.74 -2.10
N VAL A 72 10.34 -21.53 -1.50
CA VAL A 72 11.53 -22.08 -2.16
C VAL A 72 11.28 -23.53 -2.63
N ARG A 73 10.63 -24.35 -1.81
CA ARG A 73 10.44 -25.79 -2.06
C ARG A 73 9.21 -26.09 -2.90
N ASP A 74 8.12 -25.34 -2.67
CA ASP A 74 6.78 -25.65 -3.21
C ASP A 74 6.36 -24.71 -4.33
N LEU A 75 7.32 -24.09 -5.04
CA LEU A 75 7.10 -23.00 -5.99
C LEU A 75 5.99 -23.27 -7.03
N TRP A 76 5.90 -24.50 -7.57
CA TRP A 76 4.88 -24.83 -8.58
C TRP A 76 3.48 -24.92 -7.99
N ALA A 77 3.37 -25.47 -6.77
CA ALA A 77 2.10 -25.55 -6.06
C ALA A 77 1.60 -24.15 -5.66
N ILE A 78 2.50 -23.24 -5.28
CA ILE A 78 2.17 -21.84 -5.00
C ILE A 78 1.71 -21.13 -6.27
N ARG A 79 2.48 -21.21 -7.37
CA ARG A 79 2.17 -20.55 -8.64
C ARG A 79 0.82 -20.92 -9.22
N ALA A 80 0.39 -22.17 -9.03
CA ALA A 80 -0.91 -22.64 -9.49
C ALA A 80 -2.09 -22.06 -8.68
N ARG A 81 -1.84 -21.48 -7.50
CA ARG A 81 -2.86 -21.07 -6.53
C ARG A 81 -2.86 -19.58 -6.24
N ILE A 82 -1.89 -18.82 -6.73
CA ILE A 82 -1.81 -17.38 -6.52
C ILE A 82 -2.24 -16.61 -7.77
N GLY A 83 -2.91 -15.48 -7.57
CA GLY A 83 -3.01 -14.43 -8.57
C GLY A 83 -1.89 -13.41 -8.35
N TYR A 84 -1.16 -13.05 -9.40
CA TYR A 84 -0.12 -12.04 -9.30
C TYR A 84 -0.25 -11.00 -10.41
N MET A 85 -0.34 -9.75 -10.01
CA MET A 85 -0.36 -8.59 -10.90
C MET A 85 0.89 -7.74 -10.61
N PRO A 86 1.91 -7.78 -11.49
CA PRO A 86 3.13 -6.99 -11.32
C PRO A 86 2.88 -5.51 -11.64
N GLY A 87 3.68 -4.62 -11.05
CA GLY A 87 3.55 -3.15 -11.19
C GLY A 87 3.80 -2.61 -12.59
N ARG A 88 4.39 -3.42 -13.49
CA ARG A 88 4.50 -3.07 -14.90
C ARG A 88 3.43 -3.80 -15.70
N PHE A 89 2.85 -3.11 -16.70
CA PHE A 89 1.89 -3.72 -17.61
C PHE A 89 2.47 -5.00 -18.23
N SER A 90 1.92 -6.14 -17.81
CA SER A 90 2.43 -7.49 -18.12
C SER A 90 1.58 -8.25 -19.13
N LEU A 91 0.55 -7.60 -19.68
CA LEU A 91 -0.32 -8.20 -20.69
C LEU A 91 0.27 -8.03 -22.09
N TYR A 92 -0.20 -8.85 -23.01
CA TYR A 92 0.19 -8.78 -24.41
C TYR A 92 -0.52 -7.62 -25.10
N PRO A 93 0.17 -6.52 -25.47
CA PRO A 93 -0.47 -5.32 -25.99
C PRO A 93 -1.13 -5.51 -27.36
N ASP A 94 -0.62 -6.46 -28.14
CA ASP A 94 -1.12 -6.77 -29.48
C ASP A 94 -2.31 -7.72 -29.49
N LEU A 95 -2.53 -8.45 -28.40
CA LEU A 95 -3.72 -9.28 -28.21
C LEU A 95 -4.90 -8.43 -27.75
N SER A 96 -6.11 -8.84 -28.14
CA SER A 96 -7.35 -8.25 -27.66
C SER A 96 -7.56 -8.53 -26.16
N VAL A 97 -8.57 -7.89 -25.57
CA VAL A 97 -8.98 -8.13 -24.18
C VAL A 97 -9.33 -9.61 -23.97
N GLU A 98 -10.15 -10.18 -24.87
CA GLU A 98 -10.59 -11.57 -24.78
C GLU A 98 -9.43 -12.55 -25.03
N GLU A 99 -8.55 -12.27 -25.99
CA GLU A 99 -7.38 -13.09 -26.27
C GLU A 99 -6.40 -13.12 -25.09
N ASN A 100 -6.17 -11.99 -24.40
CA ASN A 100 -5.39 -11.97 -23.17
C ASN A 100 -6.02 -12.87 -22.08
N LEU A 101 -7.33 -12.72 -21.81
CA LEU A 101 -8.04 -13.56 -20.84
C LEU A 101 -7.94 -15.03 -21.19
N ARG A 102 -8.17 -15.39 -22.45
CA ARG A 102 -8.11 -16.78 -22.95
C ARG A 102 -6.69 -17.36 -22.82
N PHE A 103 -5.68 -16.53 -23.12
CA PHE A 103 -4.29 -16.93 -22.93
C PHE A 103 -3.99 -17.28 -21.45
N PHE A 104 -4.31 -16.37 -20.52
CA PHE A 104 -4.05 -16.62 -19.09
C PHE A 104 -4.90 -17.78 -18.56
N ALA A 105 -6.16 -17.92 -18.96
CA ALA A 105 -6.96 -19.09 -18.61
C ALA A 105 -6.29 -20.38 -19.07
N SER A 106 -5.79 -20.43 -20.31
CA SER A 106 -5.13 -21.63 -20.86
C SER A 106 -3.83 -21.99 -20.12
N VAL A 107 -3.05 -21.00 -19.66
CA VAL A 107 -1.83 -21.25 -18.86
C VAL A 107 -2.13 -22.00 -17.57
N PHE A 108 -3.29 -21.75 -16.98
CA PHE A 108 -3.74 -22.42 -15.74
C PHE A 108 -4.67 -23.62 -16.00
N GLY A 109 -4.85 -24.04 -17.26
CA GLY A 109 -5.69 -25.18 -17.61
C GLY A 109 -7.18 -24.99 -17.36
N THR A 110 -7.66 -23.74 -17.42
CA THR A 110 -9.08 -23.34 -17.23
C THR A 110 -9.60 -22.58 -18.44
N THR A 111 -10.86 -22.15 -18.39
CA THR A 111 -11.52 -21.33 -19.42
C THR A 111 -12.01 -20.01 -18.84
N ILE A 112 -12.39 -19.06 -19.72
CA ILE A 112 -13.04 -17.81 -19.28
C ILE A 112 -14.37 -18.13 -18.60
N GLU A 113 -15.13 -19.09 -19.14
CA GLU A 113 -16.41 -19.52 -18.65
C GLU A 113 -16.33 -20.07 -17.22
N ASP A 114 -15.32 -20.92 -16.95
CA ASP A 114 -15.06 -21.47 -15.62
C ASP A 114 -14.70 -20.37 -14.61
N GLY A 115 -13.91 -19.39 -15.03
CA GLY A 115 -13.49 -18.26 -14.21
C GLY A 115 -14.49 -17.10 -14.16
N TYR A 116 -15.55 -17.12 -14.98
CA TYR A 116 -16.40 -15.96 -15.20
C TYR A 116 -17.02 -15.39 -13.92
N ALA A 117 -17.44 -16.25 -13.01
CA ALA A 117 -18.11 -15.82 -11.78
C ALA A 117 -17.24 -14.87 -10.92
N ILE A 118 -15.94 -15.14 -10.81
CA ILE A 118 -15.02 -14.29 -10.04
C ILE A 118 -14.62 -13.03 -10.79
N ILE A 119 -14.46 -13.08 -12.13
CA ILE A 119 -14.04 -11.93 -12.91
C ILE A 119 -15.23 -11.03 -13.35
N ALA A 120 -16.46 -11.52 -13.34
CA ALA A 120 -17.62 -10.80 -13.85
C ALA A 120 -17.80 -9.37 -13.30
N PRO A 121 -17.60 -9.09 -11.98
CA PRO A 121 -17.73 -7.73 -11.45
C PRO A 121 -16.75 -6.74 -12.08
N ILE A 122 -15.61 -7.24 -12.58
CA ILE A 122 -14.54 -6.47 -13.18
C ILE A 122 -14.69 -6.47 -14.71
N TYR A 123 -14.80 -7.69 -15.27
CA TYR A 123 -14.77 -7.91 -16.72
C TYR A 123 -15.94 -7.24 -17.44
N ARG A 124 -17.17 -7.27 -16.90
CA ARG A 124 -18.36 -6.60 -17.48
C ARG A 124 -18.14 -5.11 -17.75
N GLN A 125 -17.26 -4.45 -17.02
CA GLN A 125 -16.94 -3.03 -17.23
C GLN A 125 -16.12 -2.79 -18.49
N ILE A 126 -15.40 -3.82 -18.99
CA ILE A 126 -14.56 -3.76 -20.17
C ILE A 126 -14.99 -4.72 -21.29
N GLU A 127 -15.97 -5.59 -21.05
CA GLU A 127 -16.42 -6.65 -21.95
C GLU A 127 -16.87 -6.12 -23.31
N ARG A 128 -17.50 -4.93 -23.35
CA ARG A 128 -17.88 -4.27 -24.62
C ARG A 128 -16.67 -3.94 -25.52
N PHE A 129 -15.46 -4.00 -24.99
CA PHE A 129 -14.20 -3.77 -25.69
C PHE A 129 -13.40 -5.07 -25.89
N LYS A 130 -14.04 -6.24 -25.78
CA LYS A 130 -13.38 -7.55 -25.80
C LYS A 130 -12.48 -7.77 -27.02
N ASP A 131 -12.86 -7.21 -28.18
CA ASP A 131 -12.12 -7.31 -29.43
C ASP A 131 -11.04 -6.23 -29.61
N ARG A 132 -10.95 -5.25 -28.68
CA ARG A 132 -9.95 -4.19 -28.72
C ARG A 132 -8.60 -4.70 -28.21
N ARG A 133 -7.52 -4.33 -28.91
CA ARG A 133 -6.14 -4.63 -28.47
C ARG A 133 -5.86 -4.00 -27.11
N ALA A 134 -5.21 -4.76 -26.22
CA ALA A 134 -4.89 -4.32 -24.87
C ALA A 134 -4.00 -3.06 -24.86
N GLY A 135 -3.11 -2.91 -25.84
CA GLY A 135 -2.29 -1.71 -26.00
C GLY A 135 -3.11 -0.41 -26.19
N ALA A 136 -4.30 -0.50 -26.79
CA ALA A 136 -5.20 0.62 -27.08
C ALA A 136 -6.21 0.95 -25.95
N LEU A 137 -6.12 0.27 -24.80
CA LEU A 137 -6.97 0.53 -23.64
C LEU A 137 -6.46 1.74 -22.84
N SER A 138 -7.37 2.41 -22.11
CA SER A 138 -6.99 3.38 -21.09
C SER A 138 -6.26 2.70 -19.90
N GLY A 139 -5.57 3.49 -19.07
CA GLY A 139 -4.87 2.97 -17.88
C GLY A 139 -5.79 2.15 -16.97
N GLY A 140 -6.94 2.69 -16.58
CA GLY A 140 -7.91 2.00 -15.74
C GLY A 140 -8.48 0.72 -16.38
N MET A 141 -8.71 0.71 -17.72
CA MET A 141 -9.15 -0.50 -18.42
C MET A 141 -8.04 -1.56 -18.46
N LYS A 142 -6.77 -1.16 -18.62
CA LYS A 142 -5.61 -2.07 -18.55
C LYS A 142 -5.51 -2.73 -17.20
N GLN A 143 -5.72 -1.98 -16.12
CA GLN A 143 -5.69 -2.52 -14.76
C GLN A 143 -6.85 -3.51 -14.53
N LYS A 144 -8.06 -3.19 -14.99
CA LYS A 144 -9.20 -4.10 -14.92
C LYS A 144 -8.97 -5.40 -15.70
N LEU A 145 -8.35 -5.32 -16.87
CA LEU A 145 -7.96 -6.50 -17.64
C LEU A 145 -6.89 -7.32 -16.91
N ALA A 146 -5.84 -6.68 -16.40
CA ALA A 146 -4.76 -7.35 -15.66
C ALA A 146 -5.31 -8.07 -14.41
N LEU A 147 -6.19 -7.40 -13.66
CA LEU A 147 -6.85 -8.01 -12.50
C LEU A 147 -7.73 -9.20 -12.91
N SER A 148 -8.50 -9.08 -14.01
CA SER A 148 -9.30 -10.20 -14.53
C SER A 148 -8.44 -11.39 -14.93
N CYS A 149 -7.30 -11.15 -15.59
CA CYS A 149 -6.33 -12.21 -15.95
C CYS A 149 -5.69 -12.88 -14.71
N ALA A 150 -5.41 -12.10 -13.65
CA ALA A 150 -4.87 -12.65 -12.41
C ALA A 150 -5.90 -13.46 -11.61
N LEU A 151 -7.19 -13.30 -11.88
CA LEU A 151 -8.29 -13.94 -11.15
C LEU A 151 -8.95 -15.11 -11.90
N VAL A 152 -8.76 -15.21 -13.23
CA VAL A 152 -9.52 -16.15 -14.09
C VAL A 152 -9.41 -17.61 -13.66
N HIS A 153 -8.30 -18.00 -13.05
CA HIS A 153 -8.04 -19.36 -12.54
C HIS A 153 -8.47 -19.56 -11.08
N ARG A 154 -9.21 -18.59 -10.48
CA ARG A 154 -9.72 -18.65 -9.10
C ARG A 154 -8.62 -18.86 -8.06
N PRO A 155 -7.68 -17.92 -7.92
CA PRO A 155 -6.59 -18.05 -6.96
C PRO A 155 -7.10 -18.06 -5.51
N ASP A 156 -6.31 -18.67 -4.61
CA ASP A 156 -6.57 -18.71 -3.17
C ASP A 156 -5.98 -17.49 -2.43
N VAL A 157 -5.09 -16.72 -3.07
CA VAL A 157 -4.54 -15.44 -2.60
C VAL A 157 -4.14 -14.57 -3.79
N LEU A 158 -4.30 -13.25 -3.65
CA LEU A 158 -4.02 -12.28 -4.70
C LEU A 158 -2.90 -11.32 -4.26
N PHE A 159 -1.86 -11.19 -5.08
CA PHE A 159 -0.77 -10.22 -4.91
C PHE A 159 -0.83 -9.14 -5.99
N LEU A 160 -0.88 -7.87 -5.59
CA LEU A 160 -1.02 -6.71 -6.48
C LEU A 160 0.13 -5.71 -6.22
N ASP A 161 1.07 -5.63 -7.14
CA ASP A 161 2.25 -4.74 -7.02
C ASP A 161 1.95 -3.40 -7.70
N GLU A 162 1.66 -2.37 -6.91
CA GLU A 162 1.34 -1.01 -7.35
C GLU A 162 0.24 -0.94 -8.43
N PRO A 163 -0.93 -1.55 -8.19
CA PRO A 163 -1.94 -1.78 -9.24
C PRO A 163 -2.59 -0.49 -9.77
N THR A 164 -2.43 0.63 -9.08
CA THR A 164 -3.08 1.91 -9.41
C THR A 164 -2.09 2.99 -9.87
N THR A 165 -0.81 2.65 -10.00
CA THR A 165 0.22 3.59 -10.47
C THR A 165 -0.07 4.02 -11.91
N GLY A 166 -0.11 5.34 -12.16
CA GLY A 166 -0.43 5.91 -13.45
C GLY A 166 -1.91 5.87 -13.86
N VAL A 167 -2.81 5.59 -12.91
CA VAL A 167 -4.26 5.57 -13.12
C VAL A 167 -4.89 6.86 -12.58
N ASP A 168 -5.89 7.39 -13.28
CA ASP A 168 -6.64 8.57 -12.83
C ASP A 168 -7.43 8.31 -11.53
N ALA A 169 -7.77 9.38 -10.80
CA ALA A 169 -8.37 9.28 -9.47
C ALA A 169 -9.73 8.55 -9.45
N VAL A 170 -10.52 8.65 -10.53
CA VAL A 170 -11.84 7.97 -10.62
C VAL A 170 -11.62 6.48 -10.80
N SER A 171 -10.80 6.09 -11.80
CA SER A 171 -10.46 4.69 -12.06
C SER A 171 -9.76 4.04 -10.88
N ARG A 172 -8.93 4.79 -10.12
CA ARG A 172 -8.29 4.32 -8.88
C ARG A 172 -9.33 3.97 -7.81
N ARG A 173 -10.30 4.85 -7.57
CA ARG A 173 -11.39 4.59 -6.61
C ARG A 173 -12.17 3.34 -6.98
N GLU A 174 -12.60 3.23 -8.25
CA GLU A 174 -13.32 2.06 -8.75
C GLU A 174 -12.51 0.76 -8.56
N PHE A 175 -11.20 0.80 -8.80
CA PHE A 175 -10.33 -0.36 -8.62
C PHE A 175 -10.29 -0.82 -7.15
N TRP A 176 -10.16 0.10 -6.21
CA TRP A 176 -10.19 -0.21 -4.78
C TRP A 176 -11.56 -0.72 -4.31
N ASP A 177 -12.66 -0.24 -4.90
CA ASP A 177 -14.00 -0.76 -4.61
C ASP A 177 -14.15 -2.21 -5.09
N LEU A 178 -13.55 -2.57 -6.25
CA LEU A 178 -13.47 -3.95 -6.71
C LEU A 178 -12.66 -4.84 -5.74
N LEU A 179 -11.52 -4.37 -5.24
CA LEU A 179 -10.73 -5.12 -4.25
C LEU A 179 -11.52 -5.37 -2.96
N THR A 180 -12.25 -4.36 -2.49
CA THR A 180 -13.15 -4.49 -1.33
C THR A 180 -14.20 -5.57 -1.54
N GLY A 181 -14.80 -5.65 -2.75
CA GLY A 181 -15.74 -6.70 -3.11
C GLY A 181 -15.12 -8.10 -3.14
N LEU A 182 -13.92 -8.24 -3.70
CA LEU A 182 -13.16 -9.49 -3.72
C LEU A 182 -12.79 -9.96 -2.30
N ARG A 183 -12.33 -9.04 -1.46
CA ARG A 183 -12.04 -9.32 -0.03
C ARG A 183 -13.30 -9.81 0.69
N ALA A 184 -14.46 -9.18 0.45
CA ALA A 184 -15.73 -9.58 1.06
C ALA A 184 -16.18 -10.99 0.62
N SER A 185 -15.73 -11.48 -0.55
CA SER A 185 -15.96 -12.87 -0.99
C SER A 185 -15.01 -13.89 -0.31
N GLY A 186 -14.12 -13.43 0.58
CA GLY A 186 -13.21 -14.29 1.34
C GLY A 186 -11.80 -14.43 0.75
N LEU A 187 -11.48 -13.74 -0.36
CA LEU A 187 -10.15 -13.78 -0.97
C LEU A 187 -9.17 -12.92 -0.17
N PRO A 188 -8.07 -13.47 0.37
CA PRO A 188 -6.97 -12.69 0.93
C PRO A 188 -6.26 -11.93 -0.20
N ILE A 189 -6.01 -10.64 0.04
CA ILE A 189 -5.38 -9.76 -0.95
C ILE A 189 -4.22 -9.02 -0.30
N VAL A 190 -3.05 -9.04 -0.93
CA VAL A 190 -1.89 -8.25 -0.52
C VAL A 190 -1.60 -7.22 -1.60
N VAL A 191 -1.61 -5.94 -1.24
CA VAL A 191 -1.38 -4.82 -2.16
C VAL A 191 -0.13 -4.08 -1.76
N ALA A 192 0.83 -3.90 -2.67
CA ALA A 192 1.91 -2.94 -2.48
C ALA A 192 1.52 -1.58 -3.07
N THR A 193 1.73 -0.51 -2.33
CA THR A 193 1.46 0.85 -2.80
C THR A 193 2.42 1.87 -2.17
N PRO A 194 2.86 2.91 -2.91
CA PRO A 194 3.55 4.05 -2.34
C PRO A 194 2.56 5.10 -1.77
N TYR A 195 1.26 4.95 -2.02
CA TYR A 195 0.24 5.94 -1.69
C TYR A 195 -0.37 5.68 -0.31
N MET A 196 -0.22 6.64 0.62
CA MET A 196 -0.72 6.51 1.99
C MET A 196 -2.24 6.62 2.10
N ASP A 197 -2.89 7.34 1.18
CA ASP A 197 -4.36 7.40 1.08
C ASP A 197 -4.97 6.03 0.77
N GLU A 198 -4.27 5.20 -0.02
CA GLU A 198 -4.67 3.83 -0.32
C GLU A 198 -4.52 2.90 0.90
N ALA A 199 -3.53 3.15 1.75
CA ALA A 199 -3.32 2.40 2.99
C ALA A 199 -4.56 2.39 3.89
N SER A 200 -5.30 3.51 3.93
CA SER A 200 -6.53 3.66 4.72
C SER A 200 -7.67 2.74 4.26
N ARG A 201 -7.58 2.15 3.09
CA ARG A 201 -8.54 1.17 2.55
C ARG A 201 -8.24 -0.28 2.92
N CYS A 202 -7.06 -0.53 3.49
CA CYS A 202 -6.63 -1.84 3.93
C CYS A 202 -7.12 -2.13 5.36
N ASP A 203 -7.33 -3.41 5.67
CA ASP A 203 -7.67 -3.84 7.04
C ASP A 203 -6.47 -3.65 7.98
N ARG A 204 -5.30 -4.09 7.53
CA ARG A 204 -4.00 -3.88 8.18
C ARG A 204 -2.96 -3.53 7.13
N VAL A 205 -1.90 -2.88 7.58
CA VAL A 205 -0.77 -2.52 6.72
C VAL A 205 0.55 -2.81 7.41
N ALA A 206 1.57 -3.13 6.61
CA ALA A 206 2.97 -3.07 7.01
C ALA A 206 3.59 -1.81 6.40
N LEU A 207 4.05 -0.91 7.24
CA LEU A 207 4.84 0.25 6.82
C LEU A 207 6.27 -0.18 6.56
N MET A 208 6.77 0.05 5.34
CA MET A 208 8.10 -0.38 4.92
C MET A 208 8.98 0.80 4.56
N GLN A 209 10.24 0.75 4.99
CA GLN A 209 11.28 1.70 4.60
C GLN A 209 12.64 1.00 4.55
N GLN A 210 13.41 1.25 3.48
CA GLN A 210 14.80 0.75 3.34
C GLN A 210 14.96 -0.75 3.66
N GLY A 211 13.97 -1.56 3.26
CA GLY A 211 13.98 -3.00 3.46
C GLY A 211 13.49 -3.48 4.83
N HIS A 212 13.11 -2.59 5.73
CA HIS A 212 12.59 -2.91 7.07
C HIS A 212 11.09 -2.69 7.15
N VAL A 213 10.43 -3.44 8.04
CA VAL A 213 9.05 -3.18 8.48
C VAL A 213 9.11 -2.33 9.74
N LEU A 214 8.56 -1.13 9.67
CA LEU A 214 8.52 -0.17 10.78
C LEU A 214 7.35 -0.43 11.73
N ALA A 215 6.21 -0.82 11.18
CA ALA A 215 4.99 -1.13 11.95
C ALA A 215 4.07 -2.02 11.15
N VAL A 216 3.31 -2.88 11.85
CA VAL A 216 2.22 -3.69 11.28
C VAL A 216 0.99 -3.52 12.17
N ASP A 217 -0.08 -2.92 11.63
CA ASP A 217 -1.36 -2.79 12.35
C ASP A 217 -2.46 -2.27 11.41
N ALA A 218 -3.68 -2.11 11.94
CA ALA A 218 -4.73 -1.36 11.28
C ALA A 218 -4.31 0.12 11.08
N PRO A 219 -4.65 0.78 9.97
CA PRO A 219 -4.24 2.16 9.69
C PRO A 219 -4.57 3.15 10.82
N ALA A 220 -5.76 3.03 11.43
CA ALA A 220 -6.17 3.86 12.56
C ALA A 220 -5.34 3.61 13.83
N ALA A 221 -4.95 2.35 14.08
CA ALA A 221 -4.11 1.98 15.21
C ALA A 221 -2.67 2.52 15.05
N ILE A 222 -2.15 2.50 13.81
CA ILE A 222 -0.85 3.12 13.49
C ILE A 222 -0.92 4.63 13.72
N GLY A 223 -1.95 5.31 13.20
CA GLY A 223 -2.15 6.74 13.43
C GLY A 223 -2.20 7.12 14.92
N ALA A 224 -2.87 6.29 15.73
CA ALA A 224 -2.99 6.52 17.17
C ALA A 224 -1.65 6.40 17.94
N ARG A 225 -0.60 5.83 17.33
CA ARG A 225 0.76 5.74 17.93
C ARG A 225 1.59 7.00 17.72
N PHE A 226 1.07 8.00 17.04
CA PHE A 226 1.79 9.26 16.85
C PHE A 226 2.09 9.92 18.21
N PRO A 227 3.36 10.23 18.51
CA PRO A 227 3.78 10.48 19.88
C PRO A 227 3.56 11.93 20.39
N ARG A 228 3.01 12.82 19.54
CA ARG A 228 2.98 14.27 19.81
C ARG A 228 1.63 14.88 19.49
N PRO A 229 1.29 16.05 20.08
CA PRO A 229 0.15 16.84 19.63
C PRO A 229 0.32 17.26 18.15
N LEU A 230 -0.72 17.05 17.34
CA LEU A 230 -0.73 17.37 15.92
C LEU A 230 -1.82 18.40 15.61
N PHE A 231 -1.49 19.33 14.71
CA PHE A 231 -2.36 20.43 14.32
C PHE A 231 -2.40 20.61 12.81
N ALA A 232 -3.57 20.86 12.27
CA ALA A 232 -3.74 21.39 10.93
C ALA A 232 -3.58 22.91 10.99
N VAL A 233 -2.66 23.45 10.20
CA VAL A 233 -2.40 24.89 10.12
C VAL A 233 -2.60 25.37 8.69
N ARG A 234 -3.42 26.42 8.51
CA ARG A 234 -3.75 26.98 7.20
C ARG A 234 -3.47 28.48 7.17
N SER A 235 -3.00 28.99 6.04
CA SER A 235 -2.87 30.42 5.74
C SER A 235 -2.81 30.61 4.23
N ARG A 236 -3.27 31.75 3.73
CA ARG A 236 -3.12 32.13 2.32
C ARG A 236 -1.64 32.30 1.91
N HIS A 237 -0.77 32.59 2.88
CA HIS A 237 0.67 32.82 2.69
C HIS A 237 1.48 31.55 3.04
N ARG A 238 1.24 30.46 2.30
CA ARG A 238 1.78 29.12 2.59
C ARG A 238 3.29 29.07 2.81
N TYR A 239 4.08 29.75 1.96
CA TYR A 239 5.53 29.76 2.09
C TYR A 239 5.98 30.45 3.40
N ALA A 240 5.41 31.62 3.71
CA ALA A 240 5.70 32.32 4.94
C ALA A 240 5.27 31.50 6.18
N LEU A 241 4.15 30.78 6.08
CA LEU A 241 3.67 29.89 7.14
C LEU A 241 4.67 28.76 7.41
N ILE A 242 5.22 28.11 6.37
CA ILE A 242 6.24 27.06 6.51
C ILE A 242 7.48 27.61 7.24
N GLN A 243 7.98 28.78 6.81
CA GLN A 243 9.15 29.41 7.41
C GLN A 243 8.90 29.80 8.88
N ALA A 244 7.74 30.37 9.18
CA ALA A 244 7.37 30.75 10.54
C ALA A 244 7.26 29.54 11.47
N LEU A 245 6.60 28.46 11.01
CA LEU A 245 6.49 27.24 11.81
C LEU A 245 7.85 26.55 12.03
N HIS A 246 8.72 26.51 11.03
CA HIS A 246 10.07 25.98 11.22
C HIS A 246 10.93 26.81 12.17
N ALA A 247 10.69 28.13 12.24
CA ALA A 247 11.37 29.03 13.16
C ALA A 247 10.77 29.04 14.58
N TYR A 248 9.58 28.47 14.78
CA TYR A 248 8.94 28.42 16.09
C TYR A 248 9.69 27.46 17.03
N PRO A 249 10.09 27.89 18.25
CA PRO A 249 10.99 27.11 19.11
C PRO A 249 10.47 25.74 19.56
N HIS A 250 9.14 25.55 19.53
CA HIS A 250 8.49 24.32 19.99
C HIS A 250 8.07 23.41 18.84
N THR A 251 8.54 23.65 17.63
CA THR A 251 8.25 22.82 16.48
C THR A 251 9.05 21.51 16.55
N ALA A 252 8.33 20.39 16.56
CA ALA A 252 8.91 19.08 16.32
C ALA A 252 8.99 18.80 14.82
N SER A 253 7.91 19.12 14.09
CA SER A 253 7.84 19.00 12.64
C SER A 253 6.76 19.90 12.05
N ALA A 254 6.94 20.32 10.80
CA ALA A 254 5.92 21.03 10.03
C ALA A 254 6.02 20.58 8.56
N PHE A 255 5.06 19.80 8.08
CA PHE A 255 5.05 19.26 6.73
C PHE A 255 3.82 19.74 5.95
N PRO A 256 3.98 20.04 4.63
CA PRO A 256 2.86 20.35 3.76
C PRO A 256 1.98 19.12 3.51
N PHE A 257 0.66 19.31 3.64
CA PHE A 257 -0.34 18.26 3.44
C PHE A 257 -1.53 18.80 2.64
N GLY A 258 -1.53 18.57 1.33
CA GLY A 258 -2.55 19.20 0.48
C GLY A 258 -2.56 20.73 0.60
N GLU A 259 -3.66 21.32 1.07
CA GLU A 259 -3.80 22.77 1.26
C GLU A 259 -3.41 23.25 2.67
N GLU A 260 -3.09 22.36 3.58
CA GLU A 260 -2.72 22.67 4.96
C GLU A 260 -1.29 22.19 5.30
N LEU A 261 -0.81 22.60 6.46
CA LEU A 261 0.42 22.14 7.07
C LEU A 261 0.07 21.33 8.30
N HIS A 262 0.63 20.14 8.39
CA HIS A 262 0.60 19.33 9.61
C HIS A 262 1.76 19.76 10.50
N TYR A 263 1.43 20.40 11.61
CA TYR A 263 2.38 20.88 12.61
C TYR A 263 2.33 19.98 13.84
N SER A 264 3.48 19.50 14.32
CA SER A 264 3.59 18.80 15.59
C SER A 264 4.43 19.57 16.60
N ASP A 265 3.97 19.61 17.86
CA ASP A 265 4.62 20.30 18.97
C ASP A 265 5.44 19.33 19.83
N ILE A 266 6.57 19.79 20.35
CA ILE A 266 7.46 18.99 21.21
C ILE A 266 6.93 18.79 22.64
N ARG A 267 5.85 19.46 23.03
CA ARG A 267 5.33 19.53 24.41
C ARG A 267 4.03 18.73 24.55
N PRO A 268 4.10 17.39 24.71
CA PRO A 268 2.92 16.54 24.83
C PRO A 268 2.16 16.75 26.15
N GLU A 269 2.76 17.41 27.13
CA GLU A 269 2.19 17.70 28.46
C GLU A 269 1.18 18.85 28.43
N LEU A 270 1.22 19.72 27.43
CA LEU A 270 0.29 20.82 27.28
C LEU A 270 -1.03 20.39 26.64
N SER A 271 -2.12 21.05 27.00
CA SER A 271 -3.39 20.80 26.31
C SER A 271 -3.31 21.25 24.85
N PRO A 272 -3.95 20.53 23.92
CA PRO A 272 -3.98 20.93 22.51
C PRO A 272 -4.54 22.35 22.29
N ALA A 273 -5.49 22.77 23.13
CA ALA A 273 -6.05 24.14 23.05
C ALA A 273 -5.00 25.20 23.40
N ALA A 274 -4.21 25.00 24.47
CA ALA A 274 -3.15 25.94 24.88
C ALA A 274 -2.07 26.04 23.78
N ILE A 275 -1.63 24.93 23.22
CA ILE A 275 -0.64 24.91 22.12
C ILE A 275 -1.21 25.66 20.90
N ALA A 276 -2.46 25.41 20.51
CA ALA A 276 -3.09 26.09 19.37
C ALA A 276 -3.17 27.59 19.57
N ASP A 277 -3.48 28.06 20.80
CA ASP A 277 -3.56 29.50 21.12
C ASP A 277 -2.18 30.15 21.07
N GLU A 278 -1.13 29.51 21.61
CA GLU A 278 0.24 30.01 21.55
C GLU A 278 0.77 30.08 20.11
N VAL A 279 0.59 29.02 19.32
CA VAL A 279 1.01 28.97 17.90
C VAL A 279 0.28 30.06 17.10
N ARG A 280 -1.02 30.25 17.35
CA ARG A 280 -1.81 31.27 16.69
C ARG A 280 -1.33 32.68 17.07
N ALA A 281 -0.98 32.93 18.33
CA ALA A 281 -0.42 34.20 18.79
C ALA A 281 0.95 34.47 18.14
N TYR A 282 1.82 33.48 18.08
CA TYR A 282 3.12 33.56 17.40
C TYR A 282 2.96 33.89 15.92
N LEU A 283 2.10 33.18 15.20
CA LEU A 283 1.87 33.40 13.76
C LEU A 283 1.32 34.82 13.49
N ARG A 284 0.43 35.34 14.35
CA ARG A 284 -0.04 36.73 14.26
C ARG A 284 1.09 37.74 14.45
N ALA A 285 1.99 37.51 15.42
CA ALA A 285 3.14 38.35 15.68
C ALA A 285 4.15 38.36 14.52
N THR A 286 4.20 37.31 13.72
CA THR A 286 5.05 37.22 12.52
C THR A 286 4.36 37.68 11.23
N GLY A 287 3.17 38.31 11.34
CA GLY A 287 2.46 38.88 10.20
C GLY A 287 1.45 37.96 9.52
N LEU A 288 1.23 36.75 10.06
CA LEU A 288 0.28 35.75 9.52
C LEU A 288 -1.04 35.80 10.32
N ALA A 289 -1.73 36.94 10.29
CA ALA A 289 -2.97 37.16 11.05
C ALA A 289 -4.15 36.28 10.56
N ASP A 290 -4.10 35.82 9.33
CA ASP A 290 -5.09 34.92 8.71
C ASP A 290 -4.86 33.43 9.04
N ALA A 291 -3.81 33.11 9.81
CA ALA A 291 -3.49 31.72 10.12
C ALA A 291 -4.55 31.09 11.05
N GLU A 292 -5.05 29.93 10.60
CA GLU A 292 -5.93 29.07 11.38
C GLU A 292 -5.13 27.89 11.92
N VAL A 293 -5.30 27.58 13.21
CA VAL A 293 -4.64 26.47 13.89
C VAL A 293 -5.71 25.63 14.57
N ALA A 294 -5.85 24.37 14.19
CA ALA A 294 -6.83 23.45 14.75
C ALA A 294 -6.16 22.13 15.16
N PRO A 295 -6.43 21.61 16.37
CA PRO A 295 -6.01 20.27 16.75
C PRO A 295 -6.60 19.23 15.79
N MET A 296 -5.81 18.23 15.43
CA MET A 296 -6.26 17.13 14.57
C MET A 296 -5.83 15.76 15.09
N ARG A 297 -6.49 14.72 14.62
CA ARG A 297 -6.07 13.35 14.88
C ARG A 297 -5.01 12.94 13.86
N PRO A 298 -3.88 12.38 14.32
CA PRO A 298 -2.86 11.88 13.40
C PRO A 298 -3.39 10.75 12.50
N GLY A 299 -2.99 10.81 11.24
CA GLY A 299 -3.18 9.74 10.28
C GLY A 299 -1.98 8.80 10.20
N ILE A 300 -2.11 7.79 9.34
CA ILE A 300 -1.01 6.85 9.07
C ILE A 300 0.21 7.57 8.46
N GLU A 301 -0.02 8.59 7.63
CA GLU A 301 1.03 9.34 6.96
C GLU A 301 1.84 10.19 7.95
N ASP A 302 1.19 10.82 8.93
CA ASP A 302 1.87 11.58 10.00
C ASP A 302 2.78 10.66 10.80
N THR A 303 2.27 9.46 11.16
CA THR A 303 3.03 8.48 11.91
C THR A 303 4.19 7.94 11.08
N PHE A 304 3.98 7.68 9.79
CA PHE A 304 5.05 7.23 8.89
C PHE A 304 6.17 8.28 8.78
N MET A 305 5.82 9.56 8.58
CA MET A 305 6.80 10.66 8.55
C MET A 305 7.58 10.78 9.86
N ALA A 306 6.92 10.60 11.00
CA ALA A 306 7.58 10.60 12.31
C ALA A 306 8.54 9.42 12.47
N LEU A 307 8.16 8.21 12.02
CA LEU A 307 9.01 7.02 12.07
C LEU A 307 10.21 7.12 11.14
N MET A 308 10.06 7.76 9.97
CA MET A 308 11.17 7.99 9.03
C MET A 308 12.24 8.94 9.59
N GLY A 309 11.86 9.92 10.42
CA GLY A 309 12.76 10.89 11.04
C GLY A 309 13.41 10.39 12.35
N ALA A 310 12.94 9.28 12.91
CA ALA A 310 13.53 8.72 14.12
C ALA A 310 14.85 7.99 13.79
N PRO A 311 15.94 8.15 14.59
CA PRO A 311 17.10 7.29 14.46
C PRO A 311 16.66 5.84 14.62
N GLN A 312 16.98 4.98 13.65
CA GLN A 312 16.74 3.55 13.80
C GLN A 312 17.65 3.04 14.94
N GLU A 313 17.07 2.64 16.06
CA GLU A 313 17.78 1.82 17.04
C GLU A 313 18.10 0.50 16.34
N VAL A 314 19.37 0.34 15.98
CA VAL A 314 19.91 -0.93 15.51
C VAL A 314 19.81 -1.88 16.70
N ALA A 315 18.80 -2.75 16.70
CA ALA A 315 18.72 -3.86 17.63
C ALA A 315 19.96 -4.73 17.40
N GLY A 316 20.86 -4.70 18.40
CA GLY A 316 22.10 -5.47 18.45
C GLY A 316 21.87 -6.98 18.64
#